data_fc109cfea9583cdfffbfb037f75dc91f
#
_entry.id   fc109cfea9583cdfffbfb037f75dc91f
#
_cell.length_a   1.000
_cell.length_b   1.000
_cell.length_c   1.000
_cell.angle_alpha   90.00
_cell.angle_beta   90.00
_cell.angle_gamma   90.00
#
_symmetry.space_group_name_H-M   'P 1'
#
loop_
_entity.id
_entity.type
_entity.pdbx_description
1 polymer ?
#
loop_
_entity_poly.entity_id
_entity_poly.type
_entity_poly.pdbx_seq_one_letter_code
_entity_poly.pdbx_strand_id
1 'polypeptide(L)'
;MEVKPCNCGDIDQLPVKVAEAIRKIVNKEGYTNHKLSTKAISTDGGNYLGLLYEVNVTGYTEDGKKETNIFVKCIIPGDNLSVLSVTEIFNTEVFFYNDLAVVIDEMQDEADVPAKERYNIVKSFQESIPEAIILENVSKKGYKTGFRMDVISLKFAELSIQQLGRLHGLSFALEKMKPNYFNSKIRSLSVPHNFNKDFKGLITNSGQVISECLDDDVRERFTAFLEKLWHDVQRYYNDQKYKRTIVHCDYRANNILMKEIGGEITDVVPVDYQFIHYGCPLTDFFYFIFLGTDQEFRKNHLEHLKDLYFDSITKMLKYFNIDVNSVFPREDFEDLYRELIGFGLFSFVMLMPFIFAVEGGIPELGKNQLADVNVKCDERMKERARGVVDDFIRWGVM
;
A
#
# COMPACT_ATOMS: atom_id res chain seq x y z
N MET A 1 -36.38 -12.13 -30.79
CA MET A 1 -36.48 -10.97 -29.86
C MET A 1 -35.28 -10.06 -30.17
N GLU A 2 -35.57 -8.91 -30.76
CA GLU A 2 -34.52 -7.91 -31.01
C GLU A 2 -34.03 -7.35 -29.68
N VAL A 3 -32.73 -7.55 -29.42
CA VAL A 3 -32.03 -6.93 -28.28
C VAL A 3 -31.98 -5.42 -28.56
N LYS A 4 -32.75 -4.61 -27.84
CA LYS A 4 -32.68 -3.16 -27.94
C LYS A 4 -31.25 -2.71 -27.53
N PRO A 5 -30.65 -1.78 -28.28
CA PRO A 5 -29.32 -1.30 -27.97
C PRO A 5 -29.30 -0.65 -26.57
N CYS A 6 -28.32 -1.06 -25.77
CA CYS A 6 -27.98 -0.49 -24.49
C CYS A 6 -27.75 1.02 -24.61
N ASN A 7 -28.32 1.79 -23.71
CA ASN A 7 -28.02 3.23 -23.58
C ASN A 7 -26.63 3.36 -22.91
N CYS A 8 -25.55 3.21 -23.69
CA CYS A 8 -24.15 3.26 -23.25
C CYS A 8 -23.65 4.72 -23.08
N GLY A 9 -24.39 5.56 -22.35
CA GLY A 9 -24.22 7.02 -22.36
C GLY A 9 -22.87 7.58 -21.87
N ASP A 10 -22.09 6.89 -21.03
CA ASP A 10 -20.89 7.50 -20.40
C ASP A 10 -19.62 6.65 -20.42
N ILE A 11 -19.65 5.47 -21.02
CA ILE A 11 -18.47 4.59 -21.07
C ILE A 11 -17.38 5.07 -22.04
N ASP A 12 -17.73 5.98 -22.95
CA ASP A 12 -16.85 6.51 -23.98
C ASP A 12 -15.75 7.45 -23.41
N GLN A 13 -15.85 7.80 -22.13
CA GLN A 13 -14.80 8.53 -21.39
C GLN A 13 -13.62 7.64 -20.99
N LEU A 14 -13.81 6.30 -20.99
CA LEU A 14 -12.79 5.33 -20.64
C LEU A 14 -11.95 4.95 -21.86
N PRO A 15 -10.68 4.56 -21.69
CA PRO A 15 -9.90 3.94 -22.75
C PRO A 15 -10.65 2.74 -23.35
N VAL A 16 -10.55 2.55 -24.68
CA VAL A 16 -11.34 1.54 -25.42
C VAL A 16 -11.27 0.14 -24.79
N LYS A 17 -10.08 -0.34 -24.45
CA LYS A 17 -9.88 -1.66 -23.83
C LYS A 17 -10.55 -1.76 -22.44
N VAL A 18 -10.55 -0.67 -21.68
CA VAL A 18 -11.20 -0.61 -20.36
C VAL A 18 -12.71 -0.65 -20.53
N ALA A 19 -13.27 0.11 -21.49
CA ALA A 19 -14.69 0.05 -21.82
C ALA A 19 -15.13 -1.35 -22.23
N GLU A 20 -14.32 -2.08 -23.00
CA GLU A 20 -14.56 -3.48 -23.37
C GLU A 20 -14.55 -4.40 -22.13
N ALA A 21 -13.60 -4.22 -21.22
CA ALA A 21 -13.53 -4.99 -19.96
C ALA A 21 -14.79 -4.77 -19.12
N ILE A 22 -15.24 -3.51 -18.97
CA ILE A 22 -16.49 -3.19 -18.23
C ILE A 22 -17.69 -3.84 -18.90
N ARG A 23 -17.80 -3.83 -20.24
CA ARG A 23 -18.92 -4.53 -20.93
C ARG A 23 -18.90 -6.04 -20.67
N LYS A 24 -17.72 -6.67 -20.61
CA LYS A 24 -17.60 -8.10 -20.25
C LYS A 24 -18.08 -8.35 -18.82
N ILE A 25 -17.72 -7.50 -17.86
CA ILE A 25 -18.20 -7.59 -16.47
C ILE A 25 -19.74 -7.49 -16.46
N VAL A 26 -20.33 -6.49 -17.10
CA VAL A 26 -21.77 -6.30 -17.17
C VAL A 26 -22.49 -7.54 -17.71
N ASN A 27 -21.94 -8.14 -18.78
CA ASN A 27 -22.49 -9.36 -19.35
C ASN A 27 -22.39 -10.56 -18.39
N LYS A 28 -21.23 -10.75 -17.71
CA LYS A 28 -21.05 -11.81 -16.72
C LYS A 28 -21.96 -11.66 -15.50
N GLU A 29 -22.23 -10.42 -15.09
CA GLU A 29 -23.11 -10.11 -13.98
C GLU A 29 -24.60 -10.35 -14.32
N GLY A 30 -24.93 -10.74 -15.57
CA GLY A 30 -26.25 -11.20 -16.01
C GLY A 30 -27.26 -10.10 -16.22
N TYR A 31 -26.85 -8.86 -16.48
CA TYR A 31 -27.77 -7.77 -16.74
C TYR A 31 -28.55 -7.97 -18.06
N THR A 32 -29.87 -7.95 -17.99
CA THR A 32 -30.79 -8.03 -19.15
C THR A 32 -31.14 -6.63 -19.65
N ASN A 33 -31.17 -5.64 -18.75
CA ASN A 33 -31.32 -4.22 -19.05
C ASN A 33 -30.57 -3.43 -18.02
N HIS A 34 -29.75 -2.46 -18.44
CA HIS A 34 -28.93 -1.68 -17.52
C HIS A 34 -28.69 -0.24 -17.99
N LYS A 35 -28.41 0.62 -17.02
CA LYS A 35 -27.84 1.95 -17.21
C LYS A 35 -26.45 1.96 -16.61
N LEU A 36 -25.52 2.58 -17.32
CA LEU A 36 -24.12 2.73 -16.89
C LEU A 36 -23.79 4.21 -16.75
N SER A 37 -23.09 4.58 -15.69
CA SER A 37 -22.54 5.92 -15.48
C SER A 37 -21.08 5.84 -15.08
N THR A 38 -20.26 6.75 -15.62
CA THR A 38 -18.83 6.85 -15.34
C THR A 38 -18.50 8.24 -14.80
N LYS A 39 -17.67 8.30 -13.76
CA LYS A 39 -17.20 9.55 -13.16
C LYS A 39 -15.71 9.46 -12.88
N ALA A 40 -14.92 10.43 -13.36
CA ALA A 40 -13.53 10.58 -12.95
C ALA A 40 -13.45 10.99 -11.47
N ILE A 41 -12.51 10.40 -10.73
CA ILE A 41 -12.24 10.71 -9.32
C ILE A 41 -11.02 11.61 -9.26
N SER A 42 -11.17 12.80 -8.65
CA SER A 42 -10.03 13.62 -8.25
C SER A 42 -9.45 13.10 -6.94
N THR A 43 -8.14 13.06 -6.84
CA THR A 43 -7.43 12.56 -5.66
C THR A 43 -6.71 13.64 -4.88
N ASP A 44 -6.86 14.91 -5.27
CA ASP A 44 -6.21 16.08 -4.63
C ASP A 44 -4.71 15.82 -4.31
N GLY A 45 -4.01 15.20 -5.26
CA GLY A 45 -2.60 14.83 -5.11
C GLY A 45 -2.34 13.53 -4.34
N GLY A 46 -3.36 12.71 -4.07
CA GLY A 46 -3.19 11.41 -3.37
C GLY A 46 -2.79 10.24 -4.26
N ASN A 47 -2.95 10.35 -5.58
CA ASN A 47 -2.55 9.34 -6.56
C ASN A 47 -1.70 9.96 -7.67
N TYR A 48 -0.47 9.49 -7.81
CA TYR A 48 0.51 10.03 -8.76
C TYR A 48 0.68 9.18 -10.02
N LEU A 49 0.16 7.94 -10.04
CA LEU A 49 0.53 6.94 -11.04
C LEU A 49 -0.65 6.41 -11.86
N GLY A 50 -1.85 7.03 -11.79
CA GLY A 50 -2.99 6.55 -12.54
C GLY A 50 -4.17 7.52 -12.59
N LEU A 51 -5.06 7.31 -13.56
CA LEU A 51 -6.37 7.96 -13.64
C LEU A 51 -7.41 7.06 -12.97
N LEU A 52 -8.22 7.64 -12.09
CA LEU A 52 -9.22 6.90 -11.33
C LEU A 52 -10.64 7.21 -11.82
N TYR A 53 -11.44 6.16 -11.90
CA TYR A 53 -12.85 6.26 -12.30
C TYR A 53 -13.76 5.44 -11.37
N GLU A 54 -14.94 5.95 -11.14
CA GLU A 54 -16.08 5.25 -10.60
C GLU A 54 -17.01 4.89 -11.73
N VAL A 55 -17.38 3.61 -11.84
CA VAL A 55 -18.35 3.11 -12.82
C VAL A 55 -19.49 2.43 -12.08
N ASN A 56 -20.71 2.94 -12.25
CA ASN A 56 -21.88 2.39 -11.61
C ASN A 56 -22.80 1.77 -12.67
N VAL A 57 -23.18 0.52 -12.47
CA VAL A 57 -24.12 -0.23 -13.31
C VAL A 57 -25.37 -0.51 -12.50
N THR A 58 -26.50 -0.04 -12.96
CA THR A 58 -27.82 -0.28 -12.34
C THR A 58 -28.75 -0.88 -13.35
N GLY A 59 -29.52 -1.90 -12.97
CA GLY A 59 -30.43 -2.54 -13.92
C GLY A 59 -31.13 -3.75 -13.32
N TYR A 60 -31.48 -4.70 -14.20
CA TYR A 60 -32.18 -5.92 -13.85
C TYR A 60 -31.42 -7.13 -14.36
N THR A 61 -31.37 -8.17 -13.55
CA THR A 61 -30.95 -9.53 -13.88
C THR A 61 -32.17 -10.47 -13.80
N GLU A 62 -31.99 -11.75 -14.03
CA GLU A 62 -33.04 -12.76 -13.81
C GLU A 62 -33.50 -12.78 -12.34
N ASP A 63 -32.60 -12.48 -11.40
CA ASP A 63 -32.87 -12.46 -9.95
C ASP A 63 -33.52 -11.13 -9.47
N GLY A 64 -33.71 -10.15 -10.36
CA GLY A 64 -34.34 -8.87 -10.04
C GLY A 64 -33.43 -7.66 -10.22
N LYS A 65 -33.71 -6.57 -9.48
CA LYS A 65 -32.96 -5.34 -9.53
C LYS A 65 -31.57 -5.56 -8.95
N LYS A 66 -30.52 -5.13 -9.69
CA LYS A 66 -29.09 -5.24 -9.30
C LYS A 66 -28.36 -3.93 -9.49
N GLU A 67 -27.36 -3.71 -8.65
CA GLU A 67 -26.41 -2.62 -8.74
C GLU A 67 -24.99 -3.20 -8.61
N THR A 68 -24.09 -2.81 -9.52
CA THR A 68 -22.67 -3.17 -9.48
C THR A 68 -21.84 -1.89 -9.49
N ASN A 69 -21.08 -1.67 -8.43
CA ASN A 69 -20.24 -0.49 -8.25
C ASN A 69 -18.79 -0.89 -8.47
N ILE A 70 -18.15 -0.25 -9.43
CA ILE A 70 -16.81 -0.60 -9.92
C ILE A 70 -15.87 0.60 -9.72
N PHE A 71 -14.67 0.32 -9.22
CA PHE A 71 -13.56 1.25 -9.18
C PHE A 71 -12.56 0.85 -10.27
N VAL A 72 -12.08 1.82 -11.04
CA VAL A 72 -11.12 1.59 -12.12
C VAL A 72 -9.92 2.50 -11.92
N LYS A 73 -8.72 1.92 -11.91
CA LYS A 73 -7.43 2.63 -11.91
C LYS A 73 -6.75 2.36 -13.25
N CYS A 74 -6.63 3.40 -14.10
CA CYS A 74 -5.99 3.31 -15.40
C CYS A 74 -4.56 3.83 -15.34
N ILE A 75 -3.63 3.18 -16.05
CA ILE A 75 -2.27 3.67 -16.25
C ILE A 75 -2.30 4.99 -17.00
N ILE A 76 -1.41 5.92 -16.65
CA ILE A 76 -1.13 7.13 -17.44
C ILE A 76 -0.13 6.74 -18.53
N PRO A 77 -0.49 6.81 -19.83
CA PRO A 77 0.42 6.43 -20.91
C PRO A 77 1.65 7.36 -20.97
N GLY A 78 2.84 6.78 -21.10
CA GLY A 78 4.08 7.50 -21.37
C GLY A 78 4.94 7.85 -20.17
N ASP A 79 4.51 7.57 -18.94
CA ASP A 79 5.25 7.93 -17.72
C ASP A 79 6.17 6.79 -17.27
N ASN A 80 7.35 6.71 -17.89
CA ASN A 80 8.47 5.96 -17.30
C ASN A 80 9.28 6.94 -16.43
N LEU A 81 9.15 6.80 -15.12
CA LEU A 81 9.99 7.52 -14.17
C LEU A 81 11.37 6.83 -14.11
N SER A 82 12.45 7.59 -14.10
CA SER A 82 13.81 7.03 -14.03
C SER A 82 14.06 6.16 -12.79
N VAL A 83 13.26 6.37 -11.74
CA VAL A 83 13.34 5.66 -10.45
C VAL A 83 12.46 4.41 -10.38
N LEU A 84 11.50 4.23 -11.29
CA LEU A 84 10.62 3.05 -11.35
C LEU A 84 9.95 2.90 -12.73
N SER A 85 9.54 1.67 -13.04
CA SER A 85 8.79 1.35 -14.25
C SER A 85 7.29 1.32 -13.97
N VAL A 86 6.54 2.27 -14.50
CA VAL A 86 5.08 2.35 -14.32
C VAL A 86 4.40 1.09 -14.86
N THR A 87 4.86 0.55 -15.98
CA THR A 87 4.29 -0.68 -16.55
C THR A 87 4.52 -1.89 -15.64
N GLU A 88 5.70 -2.04 -15.05
CA GLU A 88 6.01 -3.17 -14.16
C GLU A 88 5.17 -3.13 -12.88
N ILE A 89 5.02 -1.95 -12.27
CA ILE A 89 4.20 -1.82 -11.05
C ILE A 89 2.71 -2.09 -11.31
N PHE A 90 2.17 -1.69 -12.48
CA PHE A 90 0.80 -2.06 -12.86
C PHE A 90 0.65 -3.57 -13.09
N ASN A 91 1.60 -4.19 -13.78
CA ASN A 91 1.61 -5.66 -13.96
C ASN A 91 1.69 -6.38 -12.61
N THR A 92 2.43 -5.85 -11.66
CA THR A 92 2.54 -6.39 -10.30
C THR A 92 1.20 -6.32 -9.57
N GLU A 93 0.47 -5.22 -9.68
CA GLU A 93 -0.85 -5.08 -9.06
C GLU A 93 -1.89 -5.98 -9.75
N VAL A 94 -1.85 -6.12 -11.08
CA VAL A 94 -2.68 -7.08 -11.81
C VAL A 94 -2.39 -8.52 -11.37
N PHE A 95 -1.11 -8.88 -11.23
CA PHE A 95 -0.71 -10.19 -10.69
C PHE A 95 -1.26 -10.40 -9.27
N PHE A 96 -1.16 -9.40 -8.40
CA PHE A 96 -1.71 -9.52 -7.05
C PHE A 96 -3.21 -9.87 -7.10
N TYR A 97 -4.02 -9.08 -7.79
CA TYR A 97 -5.47 -9.25 -7.75
C TYR A 97 -5.97 -10.46 -8.55
N ASN A 98 -5.34 -10.81 -9.66
CA ASN A 98 -5.83 -11.87 -10.55
C ASN A 98 -5.25 -13.27 -10.26
N ASP A 99 -4.15 -13.34 -9.51
CA ASP A 99 -3.45 -14.61 -9.22
C ASP A 99 -3.25 -14.78 -7.70
N LEU A 100 -2.43 -13.92 -7.06
CA LEU A 100 -2.05 -14.11 -5.66
C LEU A 100 -3.22 -13.99 -4.67
N ALA A 101 -4.11 -13.02 -4.87
CA ALA A 101 -5.29 -12.82 -4.02
C ALA A 101 -6.22 -14.04 -4.03
N VAL A 102 -6.39 -14.67 -5.20
CA VAL A 102 -7.17 -15.90 -5.33
C VAL A 102 -6.54 -17.03 -4.52
N VAL A 103 -5.22 -17.21 -4.64
CA VAL A 103 -4.49 -18.23 -3.87
C VAL A 103 -4.56 -17.97 -2.35
N ILE A 104 -4.48 -16.71 -1.94
CA ILE A 104 -4.62 -16.31 -0.52
C ILE A 104 -6.03 -16.62 -0.01
N ASP A 105 -7.08 -16.30 -0.78
CA ASP A 105 -8.46 -16.59 -0.38
C ASP A 105 -8.73 -18.10 -0.29
N GLU A 106 -8.28 -18.88 -1.28
CA GLU A 106 -8.35 -20.34 -1.25
C GLU A 106 -7.65 -20.92 -0.02
N MET A 107 -6.44 -20.46 0.32
CA MET A 107 -5.71 -20.91 1.50
C MET A 107 -6.48 -20.61 2.79
N GLN A 108 -7.08 -19.43 2.89
CA GLN A 108 -7.89 -19.05 4.05
C GLN A 108 -9.16 -19.90 4.17
N ASP A 109 -9.77 -20.27 3.03
CA ASP A 109 -10.93 -21.16 2.99
C ASP A 109 -10.54 -22.59 3.38
N GLU A 110 -9.44 -23.14 2.82
CA GLU A 110 -8.90 -24.46 3.13
C GLU A 110 -8.54 -24.63 4.62
N ALA A 111 -8.13 -23.53 5.27
CA ALA A 111 -7.76 -23.51 6.69
C ALA A 111 -8.91 -23.10 7.64
N ASP A 112 -10.14 -22.96 7.13
CA ASP A 112 -11.33 -22.52 7.89
C ASP A 112 -11.07 -21.24 8.70
N VAL A 113 -10.29 -20.26 8.14
CA VAL A 113 -10.00 -19.00 8.83
C VAL A 113 -11.29 -18.21 9.02
N PRO A 114 -11.69 -17.89 10.27
CA PRO A 114 -12.92 -17.14 10.54
C PRO A 114 -12.93 -15.76 9.87
N ALA A 115 -14.07 -15.30 9.37
CA ALA A 115 -14.20 -14.06 8.62
C ALA A 115 -13.53 -12.83 9.28
N LYS A 116 -13.61 -12.71 10.62
CA LYS A 116 -12.99 -11.62 11.39
C LYS A 116 -11.45 -11.71 11.50
N GLU A 117 -10.89 -12.87 11.20
CA GLU A 117 -9.47 -13.17 11.31
C GLU A 117 -8.78 -13.26 9.94
N ARG A 118 -9.55 -13.15 8.87
CA ARG A 118 -9.02 -13.18 7.49
C ARG A 118 -8.24 -11.91 7.17
N TYR A 119 -7.27 -12.07 6.31
CA TYR A 119 -6.70 -10.97 5.57
C TYR A 119 -7.72 -10.46 4.57
N ASN A 120 -8.07 -9.18 4.67
CA ASN A 120 -9.11 -8.57 3.84
C ASN A 120 -8.54 -8.14 2.48
N ILE A 121 -9.19 -8.55 1.41
CA ILE A 121 -8.83 -8.18 0.04
C ILE A 121 -10.07 -7.59 -0.64
N VAL A 122 -9.92 -6.47 -1.34
CA VAL A 122 -10.99 -5.92 -2.18
C VAL A 122 -11.24 -6.88 -3.35
N LYS A 123 -12.50 -7.22 -3.60
CA LYS A 123 -12.88 -8.06 -4.74
C LYS A 123 -12.37 -7.43 -6.03
N SER A 124 -11.60 -8.19 -6.80
CA SER A 124 -11.19 -7.81 -8.16
C SER A 124 -12.11 -8.46 -9.20
N PHE A 125 -12.19 -7.79 -10.36
CA PHE A 125 -12.79 -8.38 -11.55
C PHE A 125 -11.68 -8.98 -12.41
N GLN A 126 -11.88 -10.22 -12.88
CA GLN A 126 -10.91 -10.96 -13.70
C GLN A 126 -10.61 -10.28 -15.06
N GLU A 127 -11.39 -9.27 -15.39
CA GLU A 127 -11.25 -8.41 -16.55
C GLU A 127 -10.20 -7.30 -16.36
N SER A 128 -9.52 -7.23 -15.21
CA SER A 128 -8.34 -6.36 -15.02
C SER A 128 -7.27 -6.67 -16.08
N ILE A 129 -6.70 -5.62 -16.64
CA ILE A 129 -5.74 -5.69 -17.75
C ILE A 129 -4.47 -4.90 -17.37
N PRO A 130 -3.33 -5.08 -18.04
CA PRO A 130 -2.10 -4.33 -17.73
C PRO A 130 -2.26 -2.81 -17.78
N GLU A 131 -3.26 -2.30 -18.47
CA GLU A 131 -3.56 -0.87 -18.59
C GLU A 131 -4.58 -0.38 -17.53
N ALA A 132 -5.28 -1.30 -16.81
CA ALA A 132 -6.28 -0.93 -15.81
C ALA A 132 -6.54 -2.02 -14.78
N ILE A 133 -6.59 -1.63 -13.52
CA ILE A 133 -7.06 -2.44 -12.38
C ILE A 133 -8.55 -2.16 -12.20
N ILE A 134 -9.36 -3.22 -12.12
CA ILE A 134 -10.81 -3.13 -12.01
C ILE A 134 -11.26 -3.84 -10.74
N LEU A 135 -11.73 -3.07 -9.77
CA LEU A 135 -12.09 -3.55 -8.44
C LEU A 135 -13.54 -3.21 -8.11
N GLU A 136 -14.09 -3.90 -7.11
CA GLU A 136 -15.33 -3.46 -6.47
C GLU A 136 -15.11 -2.09 -5.81
N ASN A 137 -16.05 -1.16 -6.02
CA ASN A 137 -16.02 0.14 -5.35
C ASN A 137 -16.55 0.01 -3.92
N VAL A 138 -15.62 -0.25 -2.98
CA VAL A 138 -15.97 -0.43 -1.57
C VAL A 138 -16.38 0.86 -0.85
N SER A 139 -16.23 2.04 -1.48
CA SER A 139 -16.77 3.29 -0.93
C SER A 139 -18.28 3.22 -0.75
N LYS A 140 -18.97 2.47 -1.61
CA LYS A 140 -20.41 2.21 -1.51
C LYS A 140 -20.81 1.29 -0.34
N LYS A 141 -19.81 0.60 0.24
CA LYS A 141 -19.95 -0.20 1.47
C LYS A 141 -19.55 0.58 2.73
N GLY A 142 -19.22 1.88 2.58
CA GLY A 142 -18.87 2.76 3.67
C GLY A 142 -17.37 2.80 4.01
N TYR A 143 -16.50 2.24 3.15
CA TYR A 143 -15.06 2.39 3.30
C TYR A 143 -14.59 3.74 2.76
N LYS A 144 -13.65 4.36 3.45
CA LYS A 144 -13.06 5.66 3.10
C LYS A 144 -11.59 5.71 3.50
N THR A 145 -10.83 6.61 2.91
CA THR A 145 -9.48 6.95 3.36
C THR A 145 -9.52 7.99 4.48
N GLY A 146 -8.52 7.98 5.36
CA GLY A 146 -8.22 9.10 6.26
C GLY A 146 -7.54 10.25 5.51
N PHE A 147 -7.44 11.41 6.18
CA PHE A 147 -6.67 12.51 5.64
C PHE A 147 -5.16 12.25 5.81
N ARG A 148 -4.39 12.37 4.72
CA ARG A 148 -2.98 11.94 4.64
C ARG A 148 -2.03 12.56 5.66
N MET A 149 -2.33 13.78 6.14
CA MET A 149 -1.48 14.52 7.07
C MET A 149 -1.85 14.29 8.54
N ASP A 150 -2.99 13.65 8.84
CA ASP A 150 -3.43 13.42 10.21
C ASP A 150 -2.61 12.31 10.88
N VAL A 151 -2.51 12.39 12.21
CA VAL A 151 -2.06 11.26 13.03
C VAL A 151 -3.17 10.21 13.04
N ILE A 152 -2.82 8.98 12.75
CA ILE A 152 -3.80 7.88 12.78
C ILE A 152 -4.26 7.59 14.21
N SER A 153 -5.53 7.18 14.37
CA SER A 153 -6.02 6.75 15.68
C SER A 153 -5.45 5.38 16.09
N LEU A 154 -5.37 5.11 17.39
CA LEU A 154 -4.91 3.81 17.90
C LEU A 154 -5.74 2.66 17.31
N LYS A 155 -7.07 2.82 17.27
CA LYS A 155 -7.96 1.78 16.72
C LYS A 155 -7.68 1.46 15.25
N PHE A 156 -7.45 2.49 14.43
CA PHE A 156 -7.05 2.31 13.04
C PHE A 156 -5.69 1.60 12.94
N ALA A 157 -4.72 2.02 13.77
CA ALA A 157 -3.39 1.42 13.81
C ALA A 157 -3.44 -0.06 14.18
N GLU A 158 -4.21 -0.42 15.23
CA GLU A 158 -4.37 -1.82 15.65
C GLU A 158 -4.94 -2.70 14.54
N LEU A 159 -6.03 -2.27 13.90
CA LEU A 159 -6.64 -3.04 12.81
C LEU A 159 -5.71 -3.16 11.60
N SER A 160 -4.99 -2.10 11.26
CA SER A 160 -4.02 -2.09 10.16
C SER A 160 -2.83 -3.01 10.44
N ILE A 161 -2.28 -2.97 11.65
CA ILE A 161 -1.19 -3.86 12.08
C ILE A 161 -1.63 -5.33 12.11
N GLN A 162 -2.86 -5.61 12.51
CA GLN A 162 -3.41 -6.97 12.43
C GLN A 162 -3.50 -7.45 10.98
N GLN A 163 -3.96 -6.60 10.04
CA GLN A 163 -3.99 -6.96 8.62
C GLN A 163 -2.57 -7.18 8.09
N LEU A 164 -1.62 -6.35 8.46
CA LEU A 164 -0.22 -6.52 8.05
C LEU A 164 0.38 -7.84 8.56
N GLY A 165 0.19 -8.14 9.83
CA GLY A 165 0.63 -9.42 10.43
C GLY A 165 -0.02 -10.64 9.77
N ARG A 166 -1.29 -10.53 9.35
CA ARG A 166 -2.00 -11.58 8.60
C ARG A 166 -1.38 -11.79 7.21
N LEU A 167 -1.08 -10.71 6.46
CA LEU A 167 -0.41 -10.81 5.16
C LEU A 167 0.93 -11.55 5.28
N HIS A 168 1.76 -11.15 6.24
CA HIS A 168 3.08 -11.75 6.42
C HIS A 168 2.98 -13.20 6.95
N GLY A 169 2.02 -13.48 7.83
CA GLY A 169 1.72 -14.85 8.28
C GLY A 169 1.27 -15.76 7.14
N LEU A 170 0.39 -15.26 6.27
CA LEU A 170 -0.04 -15.97 5.06
C LEU A 170 1.10 -16.19 4.07
N SER A 171 2.04 -15.25 3.96
CA SER A 171 3.23 -15.42 3.13
C SER A 171 4.11 -16.57 3.62
N PHE A 172 4.36 -16.68 4.93
CA PHE A 172 5.08 -17.82 5.51
C PHE A 172 4.32 -19.14 5.31
N ALA A 173 2.99 -19.11 5.48
CA ALA A 173 2.16 -20.28 5.23
C ALA A 173 2.20 -20.69 3.75
N LEU A 174 2.11 -19.74 2.83
CA LEU A 174 2.17 -19.97 1.39
C LEU A 174 3.51 -20.64 0.98
N GLU A 175 4.64 -20.17 1.51
CA GLU A 175 5.95 -20.76 1.25
C GLU A 175 6.00 -22.24 1.66
N LYS A 176 5.37 -22.60 2.79
CA LYS A 176 5.34 -23.99 3.29
C LYS A 176 4.30 -24.87 2.59
N MET A 177 3.10 -24.34 2.36
CA MET A 177 1.97 -25.10 1.85
C MET A 177 1.97 -25.26 0.33
N LYS A 178 2.42 -24.23 -0.40
CA LYS A 178 2.44 -24.20 -1.87
C LYS A 178 3.86 -23.84 -2.40
N PRO A 179 4.94 -24.61 -2.07
CA PRO A 179 6.34 -24.22 -2.34
C PRO A 179 6.64 -24.04 -3.85
N ASN A 180 6.00 -24.83 -4.73
CA ASN A 180 6.19 -24.68 -6.16
C ASN A 180 5.66 -23.34 -6.67
N TYR A 181 4.47 -22.95 -6.23
CA TYR A 181 3.89 -21.64 -6.55
C TYR A 181 4.77 -20.53 -6.00
N PHE A 182 5.14 -20.62 -4.72
CA PHE A 182 5.98 -19.61 -4.06
C PHE A 182 7.31 -19.41 -4.78
N ASN A 183 8.01 -20.50 -5.10
CA ASN A 183 9.31 -20.43 -5.78
C ASN A 183 9.21 -19.85 -7.20
N SER A 184 8.12 -20.16 -7.95
CA SER A 184 7.97 -19.73 -9.33
C SER A 184 7.39 -18.31 -9.47
N LYS A 185 6.59 -17.83 -8.50
CA LYS A 185 5.83 -16.57 -8.62
C LYS A 185 6.28 -15.50 -7.65
N ILE A 186 6.66 -15.86 -6.41
CA ILE A 186 6.91 -14.90 -5.33
C ILE A 186 8.41 -14.60 -5.19
N ARG A 187 9.27 -15.63 -5.20
CA ARG A 187 10.72 -15.40 -5.00
C ARG A 187 11.38 -14.53 -6.05
N SER A 188 10.81 -14.43 -7.23
CA SER A 188 11.30 -13.58 -8.32
C SER A 188 10.82 -12.13 -8.24
N LEU A 189 9.84 -11.83 -7.38
CA LEU A 189 9.38 -10.46 -7.19
C LEU A 189 10.47 -9.64 -6.51
N SER A 190 11.00 -8.65 -7.20
CA SER A 190 12.03 -7.74 -6.72
C SER A 190 11.45 -6.38 -6.37
N VAL A 191 12.16 -5.63 -5.53
CA VAL A 191 11.80 -4.26 -5.24
C VAL A 191 11.74 -3.45 -6.53
N PRO A 192 10.67 -2.66 -6.77
CA PRO A 192 10.49 -1.97 -8.04
C PRO A 192 11.30 -0.67 -8.18
N HIS A 193 12.11 -0.32 -7.17
CA HIS A 193 12.90 0.91 -7.17
C HIS A 193 14.25 0.73 -7.85
N ASN A 194 14.58 1.66 -8.73
CA ASN A 194 15.92 1.79 -9.31
C ASN A 194 16.78 2.68 -8.40
N PHE A 195 17.70 2.09 -7.63
CA PHE A 195 18.62 2.80 -6.74
C PHE A 195 19.74 3.51 -7.53
N ASN A 196 19.34 4.37 -8.44
CA ASN A 196 20.23 5.15 -9.32
C ASN A 196 20.54 6.56 -8.75
N LYS A 197 21.22 7.39 -9.54
CA LYS A 197 21.53 8.77 -9.15
C LYS A 197 20.28 9.63 -8.92
N ASP A 198 19.21 9.38 -9.66
CA ASP A 198 17.96 10.16 -9.55
C ASP A 198 17.24 9.81 -8.24
N PHE A 199 17.25 8.52 -7.85
CA PHE A 199 16.73 8.10 -6.55
C PHE A 199 17.55 8.69 -5.40
N LYS A 200 18.91 8.74 -5.53
CA LYS A 200 19.75 9.43 -4.57
C LYS A 200 19.41 10.91 -4.48
N GLY A 201 19.21 11.57 -5.63
CA GLY A 201 18.79 12.97 -5.70
C GLY A 201 17.46 13.21 -4.97
N LEU A 202 16.46 12.33 -5.18
CA LEU A 202 15.18 12.39 -4.48
C LEU A 202 15.38 12.35 -2.95
N ILE A 203 16.17 11.39 -2.44
CA ILE A 203 16.43 11.26 -0.99
C ILE A 203 17.18 12.49 -0.46
N THR A 204 18.15 13.00 -1.21
CA THR A 204 18.92 14.20 -0.82
C THR A 204 18.01 15.42 -0.73
N ASN A 205 17.17 15.68 -1.72
CA ASN A 205 16.27 16.82 -1.73
C ASN A 205 15.19 16.71 -0.65
N SER A 206 14.61 15.54 -0.49
CA SER A 206 13.65 15.27 0.61
C SER A 206 14.31 15.47 1.99
N GLY A 207 15.54 15.01 2.14
CA GLY A 207 16.34 15.23 3.35
C GLY A 207 16.62 16.72 3.61
N GLN A 208 16.89 17.52 2.57
CA GLN A 208 17.06 18.96 2.68
C GLN A 208 15.77 19.64 3.20
N VAL A 209 14.62 19.32 2.63
CA VAL A 209 13.31 19.84 3.09
C VAL A 209 13.07 19.52 4.57
N ILE A 210 13.42 18.30 5.01
CA ILE A 210 13.30 17.91 6.42
C ILE A 210 14.31 18.67 7.28
N SER A 211 15.56 18.82 6.83
CA SER A 211 16.62 19.50 7.59
C SER A 211 16.27 20.96 7.90
N GLU A 212 15.54 21.63 7.00
CA GLU A 212 15.04 23.00 7.21
C GLU A 212 14.00 23.10 8.33
N CYS A 213 13.37 21.99 8.70
CA CYS A 213 12.43 21.90 9.81
C CYS A 213 13.12 21.73 11.18
N LEU A 214 14.44 21.44 11.21
CA LEU A 214 15.20 21.10 12.41
C LEU A 214 15.96 22.30 12.96
N ASP A 215 16.22 22.29 14.27
CA ASP A 215 17.12 23.24 14.94
C ASP A 215 18.59 22.97 14.55
N ASP A 216 19.45 23.97 14.62
CA ASP A 216 20.79 23.93 14.02
C ASP A 216 21.69 22.81 14.56
N ASP A 217 21.64 22.54 15.87
CA ASP A 217 22.40 21.48 16.53
C ASP A 217 21.99 20.07 16.08
N VAL A 218 20.68 19.87 15.84
CA VAL A 218 20.11 18.61 15.36
C VAL A 218 20.28 18.45 13.86
N ARG A 219 20.21 19.56 13.11
CA ARG A 219 20.33 19.60 11.65
C ARG A 219 21.68 19.05 11.16
N GLU A 220 22.79 19.46 11.76
CA GLU A 220 24.11 18.97 11.38
C GLU A 220 24.21 17.44 11.55
N ARG A 221 23.73 16.95 12.69
CA ARG A 221 23.70 15.52 13.00
C ARG A 221 22.83 14.72 12.04
N PHE A 222 21.62 15.23 11.75
CA PHE A 222 20.69 14.62 10.79
C PHE A 222 21.31 14.57 9.38
N THR A 223 21.94 15.66 8.92
CA THR A 223 22.56 15.72 7.60
C THR A 223 23.70 14.71 7.46
N ALA A 224 24.52 14.57 8.50
CA ALA A 224 25.59 13.55 8.52
C ALA A 224 25.01 12.12 8.49
N PHE A 225 23.87 11.89 9.14
CA PHE A 225 23.20 10.60 9.15
C PHE A 225 22.56 10.23 7.80
N LEU A 226 22.12 11.21 7.00
CA LEU A 226 21.54 10.96 5.67
C LEU A 226 22.49 10.23 4.72
N GLU A 227 23.79 10.52 4.78
CA GLU A 227 24.80 9.81 3.96
C GLU A 227 24.89 8.33 4.34
N LYS A 228 24.90 8.03 5.65
CA LYS A 228 24.88 6.66 6.16
C LYS A 228 23.58 5.95 5.71
N LEU A 229 22.46 6.63 5.83
CA LEU A 229 21.14 6.10 5.45
C LEU A 229 21.11 5.68 3.97
N TRP A 230 21.69 6.48 3.10
CA TRP A 230 21.81 6.14 1.67
C TRP A 230 22.65 4.88 1.43
N HIS A 231 23.74 4.68 2.16
CA HIS A 231 24.52 3.45 2.05
C HIS A 231 23.77 2.22 2.55
N ASP A 232 22.91 2.36 3.55
CA ASP A 232 22.16 1.28 4.15
C ASP A 232 20.89 0.90 3.35
N VAL A 233 20.37 1.80 2.50
CA VAL A 233 19.07 1.61 1.85
C VAL A 233 19.00 0.35 1.00
N GLN A 234 20.02 0.05 0.21
CA GLN A 234 20.05 -1.16 -0.62
C GLN A 234 20.10 -2.43 0.23
N ARG A 235 20.77 -2.38 1.39
CA ARG A 235 20.84 -3.48 2.34
C ARG A 235 19.45 -3.79 2.91
N TYR A 236 18.65 -2.78 3.27
CA TYR A 236 17.31 -2.98 3.79
C TYR A 236 16.40 -3.77 2.83
N TYR A 237 16.55 -3.58 1.54
CA TYR A 237 15.76 -4.27 0.53
C TYR A 237 16.37 -5.61 0.06
N ASN A 238 17.70 -5.72 -0.01
CA ASN A 238 18.36 -6.80 -0.75
C ASN A 238 19.18 -7.77 0.09
N ASP A 239 19.46 -7.49 1.38
CA ASP A 239 20.27 -8.38 2.21
C ASP A 239 19.56 -9.73 2.41
N GLN A 240 20.21 -10.80 1.95
CA GLN A 240 19.66 -12.16 1.98
C GLN A 240 19.64 -12.78 3.40
N LYS A 241 20.33 -12.17 4.36
CA LYS A 241 20.30 -12.62 5.76
C LYS A 241 18.96 -12.32 6.44
N TYR A 242 18.22 -11.31 5.94
CA TYR A 242 16.94 -10.94 6.52
C TYR A 242 15.87 -11.95 6.20
N LYS A 243 15.00 -12.22 7.18
CA LYS A 243 13.77 -12.95 6.96
C LYS A 243 12.94 -12.24 5.91
N ARG A 244 12.37 -12.99 4.98
CA ARG A 244 11.64 -12.41 3.85
C ARG A 244 10.23 -12.99 3.72
N THR A 245 9.31 -12.15 3.29
CA THR A 245 7.90 -12.46 3.03
C THR A 245 7.44 -11.70 1.80
N ILE A 246 6.18 -11.87 1.41
CA ILE A 246 5.50 -10.91 0.55
C ILE A 246 5.31 -9.64 1.36
N VAL A 247 5.89 -8.53 0.92
CA VAL A 247 5.71 -7.20 1.51
C VAL A 247 4.89 -6.32 0.59
N HIS A 248 4.12 -5.40 1.18
CA HIS A 248 3.29 -4.44 0.45
C HIS A 248 4.13 -3.31 -0.16
N CYS A 249 5.16 -2.88 0.54
CA CYS A 249 6.12 -1.82 0.19
C CYS A 249 5.55 -0.39 0.05
N ASP A 250 4.25 -0.21 0.17
CA ASP A 250 3.57 1.09 0.29
C ASP A 250 2.43 1.03 1.32
N TYR A 251 2.70 0.38 2.47
CA TYR A 251 1.72 0.16 3.54
C TYR A 251 1.54 1.41 4.40
N ARG A 252 0.87 2.42 3.87
CA ARG A 252 0.60 3.71 4.53
C ARG A 252 -0.89 3.96 4.70
N ALA A 253 -1.26 4.86 5.59
CA ALA A 253 -2.65 5.12 5.96
C ALA A 253 -3.58 5.40 4.75
N ASN A 254 -3.07 6.05 3.70
CA ASN A 254 -3.86 6.31 2.49
C ASN A 254 -4.18 5.07 1.65
N ASN A 255 -3.37 4.02 1.78
CA ASN A 255 -3.55 2.74 1.09
C ASN A 255 -4.27 1.71 1.98
N ILE A 256 -4.89 2.17 3.07
CA ILE A 256 -5.69 1.35 3.97
C ILE A 256 -7.04 2.03 4.15
N LEU A 257 -8.07 1.47 3.52
CA LEU A 257 -9.42 1.98 3.63
C LEU A 257 -10.04 1.55 4.96
N MET A 258 -10.74 2.44 5.65
CA MET A 258 -11.41 2.17 6.92
C MET A 258 -12.92 2.27 6.80
N LYS A 259 -13.61 1.43 7.54
CA LYS A 259 -15.07 1.47 7.71
C LYS A 259 -15.43 1.89 9.12
N GLU A 260 -16.28 2.90 9.23
CA GLU A 260 -16.82 3.37 10.51
C GLU A 260 -18.30 3.03 10.66
N ILE A 261 -18.68 2.61 11.86
CA ILE A 261 -20.06 2.38 12.26
C ILE A 261 -20.26 3.03 13.62
N GLY A 262 -21.21 3.96 13.71
CA GLY A 262 -21.48 4.65 14.97
C GLY A 262 -20.32 5.52 15.50
N GLY A 263 -19.42 5.97 14.62
CA GLY A 263 -18.24 6.77 14.99
C GLY A 263 -17.01 5.92 15.40
N GLU A 264 -17.12 4.61 15.37
CA GLU A 264 -16.01 3.69 15.66
C GLU A 264 -15.50 3.01 14.38
N ILE A 265 -14.18 2.89 14.24
CA ILE A 265 -13.55 2.14 13.15
C ILE A 265 -13.72 0.65 13.46
N THR A 266 -14.46 -0.04 12.59
CA THR A 266 -14.83 -1.45 12.78
C THR A 266 -14.06 -2.39 11.88
N ASP A 267 -13.55 -1.89 10.75
CA ASP A 267 -12.84 -2.71 9.77
C ASP A 267 -11.88 -1.87 8.93
N VAL A 268 -10.85 -2.53 8.38
CA VAL A 268 -9.90 -1.94 7.43
C VAL A 268 -9.59 -2.92 6.30
N VAL A 269 -9.28 -2.38 5.12
CA VAL A 269 -8.85 -3.17 3.97
C VAL A 269 -7.69 -2.47 3.26
N PRO A 270 -6.52 -3.13 3.13
CA PRO A 270 -5.41 -2.62 2.34
C PRO A 270 -5.72 -2.63 0.84
N VAL A 271 -5.14 -1.67 0.11
CA VAL A 271 -5.27 -1.51 -1.35
C VAL A 271 -3.95 -1.01 -1.94
N ASP A 272 -3.83 -0.98 -3.27
CA ASP A 272 -2.66 -0.46 -3.99
C ASP A 272 -1.41 -1.36 -3.86
N TYR A 273 -1.53 -2.61 -4.33
CA TYR A 273 -0.49 -3.64 -4.25
C TYR A 273 0.57 -3.55 -5.36
N GLN A 274 0.74 -2.37 -5.96
CA GLN A 274 1.63 -2.15 -7.10
C GLN A 274 3.12 -2.34 -6.78
N PHE A 275 3.52 -2.27 -5.50
CA PHE A 275 4.91 -2.40 -5.05
C PHE A 275 5.22 -3.70 -4.31
N ILE A 276 4.31 -4.68 -4.34
CA ILE A 276 4.58 -5.95 -3.67
C ILE A 276 5.86 -6.60 -4.20
N HIS A 277 6.64 -7.14 -3.29
CA HIS A 277 7.82 -7.93 -3.63
C HIS A 277 8.18 -8.90 -2.52
N TYR A 278 9.17 -9.75 -2.76
CA TYR A 278 9.70 -10.66 -1.74
C TYR A 278 10.78 -9.93 -0.95
N GLY A 279 10.40 -9.39 0.21
CA GLY A 279 11.22 -8.49 1.03
C GLY A 279 11.12 -8.74 2.53
N CYS A 280 11.82 -7.91 3.31
CA CYS A 280 11.79 -8.00 4.76
C CYS A 280 10.46 -7.47 5.33
N PRO A 281 9.73 -8.24 6.15
CA PRO A 281 8.41 -7.85 6.67
C PRO A 281 8.43 -6.58 7.53
N LEU A 282 9.53 -6.30 8.22
CA LEU A 282 9.64 -5.12 9.08
C LEU A 282 9.73 -3.81 8.30
N THR A 283 10.05 -3.86 6.99
CA THR A 283 10.00 -2.65 6.16
C THR A 283 8.59 -2.07 6.10
N ASP A 284 7.55 -2.90 5.93
CA ASP A 284 6.16 -2.45 5.94
C ASP A 284 5.72 -1.94 7.31
N PHE A 285 6.14 -2.61 8.39
CA PHE A 285 5.84 -2.19 9.75
C PHE A 285 6.38 -0.78 10.03
N PHE A 286 7.66 -0.54 9.75
CA PHE A 286 8.27 0.77 9.97
C PHE A 286 7.70 1.84 9.05
N TYR A 287 7.42 1.48 7.80
CA TYR A 287 6.78 2.36 6.84
C TYR A 287 5.44 2.87 7.38
N PHE A 288 4.57 1.98 7.86
CA PHE A 288 3.29 2.34 8.44
C PHE A 288 3.43 3.23 9.68
N ILE A 289 4.28 2.84 10.62
CA ILE A 289 4.47 3.56 11.87
C ILE A 289 5.01 4.97 11.62
N PHE A 290 6.11 5.11 10.89
CA PHE A 290 6.78 6.41 10.78
C PHE A 290 6.05 7.39 9.84
N LEU A 291 5.27 6.91 8.90
CA LEU A 291 4.47 7.77 8.02
C LEU A 291 3.10 8.16 8.61
N GLY A 292 2.54 7.33 9.49
CA GLY A 292 1.18 7.54 10.02
C GLY A 292 1.11 8.16 11.41
N THR A 293 2.23 8.20 12.17
CA THR A 293 2.20 8.56 13.61
C THR A 293 3.10 9.75 13.94
N ASP A 294 2.79 10.44 15.04
CA ASP A 294 3.67 11.43 15.68
C ASP A 294 4.49 10.81 16.83
N GLN A 295 5.31 11.64 17.47
CA GLN A 295 6.17 11.22 18.58
C GLN A 295 5.38 10.76 19.79
N GLU A 296 4.30 11.47 20.13
CA GLU A 296 3.47 11.12 21.30
C GLU A 296 2.78 9.78 21.08
N PHE A 297 2.23 9.54 19.90
CA PHE A 297 1.65 8.26 19.53
C PHE A 297 2.67 7.12 19.65
N ARG A 298 3.88 7.27 19.08
CA ARG A 298 4.92 6.24 19.15
C ARG A 298 5.37 5.99 20.60
N LYS A 299 5.55 7.04 21.39
CA LYS A 299 5.90 6.92 22.81
C LYS A 299 4.91 6.06 23.59
N ASN A 300 3.62 6.20 23.29
CA ASN A 300 2.56 5.55 24.03
C ASN A 300 2.18 4.17 23.49
N HIS A 301 2.37 3.91 22.19
CA HIS A 301 1.73 2.77 21.52
C HIS A 301 2.68 1.90 20.70
N LEU A 302 3.94 2.29 20.46
CA LEU A 302 4.84 1.56 19.56
C LEU A 302 5.09 0.11 20.01
N GLU A 303 5.37 -0.09 21.30
CA GLU A 303 5.63 -1.44 21.85
C GLU A 303 4.36 -2.32 21.76
N HIS A 304 3.20 -1.77 22.08
CA HIS A 304 1.93 -2.47 21.91
C HIS A 304 1.71 -2.92 20.46
N LEU A 305 1.92 -2.03 19.51
CA LEU A 305 1.74 -2.35 18.08
C LEU A 305 2.78 -3.35 17.55
N LYS A 306 4.01 -3.30 18.08
CA LYS A 306 5.05 -4.28 17.77
C LYS A 306 4.65 -5.69 18.24
N ASP A 307 4.15 -5.81 19.47
CA ASP A 307 3.67 -7.07 20.00
C ASP A 307 2.43 -7.57 19.23
N LEU A 308 1.46 -6.70 18.98
CA LEU A 308 0.25 -7.01 18.22
C LEU A 308 0.57 -7.53 16.80
N TYR A 309 1.59 -6.95 16.17
CA TYR A 309 2.06 -7.40 14.86
C TYR A 309 2.57 -8.85 14.90
N PHE A 310 3.48 -9.16 15.83
CA PHE A 310 4.03 -10.51 16.00
C PHE A 310 2.95 -11.52 16.39
N ASP A 311 2.04 -11.16 17.28
CA ASP A 311 0.90 -11.97 17.68
C ASP A 311 -0.03 -12.26 16.52
N SER A 312 -0.23 -11.30 15.61
CA SER A 312 -1.06 -11.46 14.42
C SER A 312 -0.45 -12.44 13.42
N ILE A 313 0.89 -12.41 13.21
CA ILE A 313 1.62 -13.43 12.45
C ILE A 313 1.43 -14.80 13.10
N THR A 314 1.69 -14.88 14.40
CA THR A 314 1.59 -16.14 15.17
C THR A 314 0.19 -16.74 15.07
N LYS A 315 -0.83 -15.91 15.22
CA LYS A 315 -2.23 -16.33 15.14
C LYS A 315 -2.60 -16.84 13.75
N MET A 316 -2.16 -16.15 12.69
CA MET A 316 -2.42 -16.57 11.32
C MET A 316 -1.76 -17.93 11.02
N LEU A 317 -0.50 -18.13 11.42
CA LEU A 317 0.21 -19.37 11.22
C LEU A 317 -0.42 -20.58 11.92
N LYS A 318 -1.09 -20.37 13.07
CA LYS A 318 -1.81 -21.43 13.78
C LYS A 318 -2.95 -22.04 12.97
N TYR A 319 -3.64 -21.28 12.13
CA TYR A 319 -4.68 -21.81 11.25
C TYR A 319 -4.12 -22.84 10.25
N PHE A 320 -2.84 -22.71 9.90
CA PHE A 320 -2.12 -23.63 9.00
C PHE A 320 -1.33 -24.70 9.76
N ASN A 321 -1.49 -24.83 11.08
CA ASN A 321 -0.71 -25.74 11.94
C ASN A 321 0.81 -25.49 11.86
N ILE A 322 1.23 -24.23 11.69
CA ILE A 322 2.63 -23.84 11.63
C ILE A 322 3.01 -23.16 12.94
N ASP A 323 4.05 -23.70 13.61
CA ASP A 323 4.67 -23.02 14.75
C ASP A 323 5.48 -21.81 14.27
N VAL A 324 5.20 -20.62 14.78
CA VAL A 324 5.92 -19.39 14.43
C VAL A 324 7.43 -19.52 14.67
N ASN A 325 7.85 -20.25 15.72
CA ASN A 325 9.26 -20.48 16.01
C ASN A 325 9.99 -21.30 14.92
N SER A 326 9.25 -22.04 14.10
CA SER A 326 9.84 -22.79 12.97
C SER A 326 10.10 -21.92 11.73
N VAL A 327 9.55 -20.72 11.68
CA VAL A 327 9.64 -19.83 10.50
C VAL A 327 10.15 -18.42 10.84
N PHE A 328 9.75 -17.86 11.99
CA PHE A 328 10.13 -16.53 12.44
C PHE A 328 10.11 -16.48 13.99
N PRO A 329 11.13 -17.02 14.69
CA PRO A 329 11.22 -16.96 16.14
C PRO A 329 11.16 -15.53 16.69
N ARG A 330 10.62 -15.36 17.91
CA ARG A 330 10.52 -14.04 18.53
C ARG A 330 11.89 -13.37 18.69
N GLU A 331 12.94 -14.13 18.98
CA GLU A 331 14.30 -13.60 19.11
C GLU A 331 14.80 -13.02 17.78
N ASP A 332 14.62 -13.76 16.67
CA ASP A 332 14.96 -13.28 15.32
C ASP A 332 14.19 -12.02 14.96
N PHE A 333 12.91 -11.94 15.35
CA PHE A 333 12.09 -10.75 15.15
C PHE A 333 12.63 -9.54 15.90
N GLU A 334 12.99 -9.70 17.19
CA GLU A 334 13.52 -8.60 18.01
C GLU A 334 14.89 -8.15 17.52
N ASP A 335 15.75 -9.06 17.07
CA ASP A 335 17.05 -8.72 16.49
C ASP A 335 16.90 -7.96 15.17
N LEU A 336 16.01 -8.45 14.31
CA LEU A 336 15.70 -7.82 13.04
C LEU A 336 15.06 -6.43 13.24
N TYR A 337 14.19 -6.29 14.24
CA TYR A 337 13.58 -5.01 14.61
C TYR A 337 14.64 -3.97 14.98
N ARG A 338 15.59 -4.34 15.85
CA ARG A 338 16.70 -3.45 16.25
C ARG A 338 17.62 -3.08 15.08
N GLU A 339 17.90 -4.04 14.21
CA GLU A 339 18.78 -3.81 13.06
C GLU A 339 18.13 -2.90 12.00
N LEU A 340 16.82 -3.05 11.77
CA LEU A 340 16.10 -2.37 10.69
C LEU A 340 15.38 -1.10 11.10
N ILE A 341 15.42 -0.68 12.36
CA ILE A 341 14.70 0.54 12.80
C ILE A 341 15.09 1.78 11.98
N GLY A 342 16.34 1.85 11.49
CA GLY A 342 16.81 2.90 10.60
C GLY A 342 16.02 3.02 9.29
N PHE A 343 15.36 1.94 8.84
CA PHE A 343 14.46 1.98 7.70
C PHE A 343 13.26 2.91 7.94
N GLY A 344 12.80 3.04 9.18
CA GLY A 344 11.75 3.99 9.54
C GLY A 344 12.13 5.44 9.23
N LEU A 345 13.37 5.84 9.52
CA LEU A 345 13.86 7.17 9.16
C LEU A 345 14.02 7.31 7.63
N PHE A 346 14.51 6.27 6.96
CA PHE A 346 14.61 6.28 5.51
C PHE A 346 13.23 6.48 4.84
N SER A 347 12.22 5.71 5.23
CA SER A 347 10.86 5.84 4.69
C SER A 347 10.24 7.22 4.98
N PHE A 348 10.51 7.76 6.18
CA PHE A 348 10.13 9.11 6.55
C PHE A 348 10.77 10.14 5.61
N VAL A 349 12.10 10.10 5.43
CA VAL A 349 12.83 11.01 4.54
C VAL A 349 12.30 10.91 3.11
N MET A 350 12.07 9.70 2.62
CA MET A 350 11.65 9.46 1.25
C MET A 350 10.28 10.06 0.94
N LEU A 351 9.31 9.95 1.85
CA LEU A 351 7.91 10.21 1.53
C LEU A 351 7.26 11.38 2.27
N MET A 352 7.74 11.75 3.44
CA MET A 352 7.06 12.79 4.22
C MET A 352 6.88 14.12 3.51
N PRO A 353 7.85 14.63 2.72
CA PRO A 353 7.61 15.84 1.95
C PRO A 353 6.40 15.73 1.00
N PHE A 354 6.21 14.57 0.37
CA PHE A 354 5.07 14.33 -0.53
C PHE A 354 3.74 14.19 0.23
N ILE A 355 3.77 13.54 1.40
CA ILE A 355 2.59 13.41 2.27
C ILE A 355 2.12 14.78 2.77
N PHE A 356 3.05 15.67 3.10
CA PHE A 356 2.76 17.02 3.60
C PHE A 356 2.78 18.09 2.51
N ALA A 357 2.87 17.73 1.24
CA ALA A 357 2.81 18.70 0.15
C ALA A 357 1.49 19.46 0.18
N VAL A 358 1.56 20.80 0.05
CA VAL A 358 0.36 21.64 -0.15
C VAL A 358 -0.22 21.41 -1.55
N GLU A 359 -1.48 21.78 -1.76
CA GLU A 359 -2.12 21.68 -3.06
C GLU A 359 -1.30 22.43 -4.12
N GLY A 360 -1.02 21.78 -5.25
CA GLY A 360 -0.11 22.31 -6.28
C GLY A 360 1.38 22.38 -5.86
N GLY A 361 1.74 21.90 -4.67
CA GLY A 361 3.10 21.90 -4.15
C GLY A 361 3.99 20.79 -4.70
N ILE A 362 3.43 19.82 -5.44
CA ILE A 362 4.18 18.78 -6.13
C ILE A 362 4.23 19.15 -7.61
N PRO A 363 5.42 19.30 -8.21
CA PRO A 363 5.56 19.45 -9.65
C PRO A 363 4.98 18.22 -10.38
N GLU A 364 4.47 18.42 -11.61
CA GLU A 364 3.99 17.32 -12.43
C GLU A 364 5.08 16.26 -12.61
N LEU A 365 4.86 15.09 -12.02
CA LEU A 365 5.74 13.93 -12.21
C LEU A 365 5.70 13.54 -13.69
N GLY A 366 6.86 13.32 -14.30
CA GLY A 366 6.98 13.04 -15.75
C GLY A 366 7.44 14.22 -16.60
N LYS A 367 7.25 15.47 -16.16
CA LYS A 367 7.83 16.65 -16.82
C LYS A 367 9.14 17.12 -16.16
N ASN A 368 9.33 16.81 -14.88
CA ASN A 368 10.55 17.13 -14.13
C ASN A 368 11.23 15.84 -13.68
N GLN A 369 12.56 15.86 -13.59
CA GLN A 369 13.26 14.77 -12.93
C GLN A 369 12.90 14.79 -11.44
N LEU A 370 12.60 13.64 -10.84
CA LEU A 370 12.30 13.52 -9.40
C LEU A 370 13.40 14.10 -8.51
N ALA A 371 14.66 14.08 -9.01
CA ALA A 371 15.81 14.69 -8.36
C ALA A 371 15.73 16.22 -8.24
N ASP A 372 14.93 16.88 -9.07
CA ASP A 372 14.78 18.35 -9.08
C ASP A 372 13.49 18.82 -8.39
N VAL A 373 12.74 17.90 -7.80
CA VAL A 373 11.44 18.20 -7.18
C VAL A 373 11.64 18.93 -5.85
N ASN A 374 11.34 20.22 -5.84
CA ASN A 374 11.23 21.01 -4.60
C ASN A 374 9.77 21.00 -4.14
N VAL A 375 9.50 20.29 -3.04
CA VAL A 375 8.15 20.13 -2.49
C VAL A 375 7.87 21.22 -1.46
N LYS A 376 6.83 22.02 -1.71
CA LYS A 376 6.35 22.97 -0.70
C LYS A 376 5.43 22.23 0.28
N CYS A 377 5.82 22.19 1.56
CA CYS A 377 5.14 21.43 2.60
C CYS A 377 4.26 22.30 3.50
N ASP A 378 3.24 21.67 4.08
CA ASP A 378 2.41 22.21 5.16
C ASP A 378 3.23 22.35 6.45
N GLU A 379 2.94 23.36 7.28
CA GLU A 379 3.68 23.67 8.51
C GLU A 379 3.67 22.52 9.53
N ARG A 380 2.66 21.65 9.52
CA ARG A 380 2.56 20.46 10.38
C ARG A 380 3.71 19.47 10.17
N MET A 381 4.37 19.50 9.01
CA MET A 381 5.55 18.69 8.74
C MET A 381 6.69 18.97 9.71
N LYS A 382 6.83 20.23 10.19
CA LYS A 382 7.90 20.64 11.10
C LYS A 382 7.87 19.85 12.41
N GLU A 383 6.68 19.75 13.01
CA GLU A 383 6.48 18.98 14.25
C GLU A 383 6.74 17.47 14.03
N ARG A 384 6.25 16.93 12.91
CA ARG A 384 6.50 15.53 12.56
C ARG A 384 7.98 15.23 12.38
N ALA A 385 8.72 16.09 11.66
CA ALA A 385 10.15 15.93 11.42
C ALA A 385 10.95 15.95 12.72
N ARG A 386 10.70 16.94 13.59
CA ARG A 386 11.34 17.04 14.91
C ARG A 386 11.10 15.79 15.73
N GLY A 387 9.82 15.37 15.86
CA GLY A 387 9.47 14.21 16.67
C GLY A 387 10.08 12.89 16.19
N VAL A 388 10.25 12.69 14.88
CA VAL A 388 10.93 11.49 14.35
C VAL A 388 12.43 11.56 14.64
N VAL A 389 13.08 12.69 14.36
CA VAL A 389 14.52 12.85 14.60
C VAL A 389 14.86 12.70 16.08
N ASP A 390 14.06 13.29 16.98
CA ASP A 390 14.23 13.15 18.43
C ASP A 390 14.11 11.70 18.89
N ASP A 391 13.20 10.93 18.32
CA ASP A 391 13.07 9.49 18.63
C ASP A 391 14.34 8.74 18.26
N PHE A 392 14.90 8.97 17.07
CA PHE A 392 16.11 8.29 16.60
C PHE A 392 17.37 8.68 17.41
N ILE A 393 17.44 9.94 17.87
CA ILE A 393 18.49 10.39 18.81
C ILE A 393 18.32 9.67 20.16
N ARG A 394 17.12 9.66 20.70
CA ARG A 394 16.81 9.03 22.00
C ARG A 394 17.08 7.53 22.01
N TRP A 395 16.83 6.85 20.87
CA TRP A 395 17.10 5.42 20.71
C TRP A 395 18.57 5.10 20.43
N GLY A 396 19.43 6.11 20.25
CA GLY A 396 20.84 5.92 19.97
C GLY A 396 21.15 5.40 18.56
N VAL A 397 20.23 5.60 17.61
CA VAL A 397 20.37 5.16 16.21
C VAL A 397 21.08 6.23 15.39
N MET A 398 20.86 7.50 15.74
CA MET A 398 21.44 8.67 15.09
C MET A 398 22.33 9.47 16.04
#